data_0eae0e2fa7c183a9c3a76782b91e0fb5
#
_entry.id   0eae0e2fa7c183a9c3a76782b91e0fb5
#
_cell.length_a   1.000
_cell.length_b   1.000
_cell.length_c   1.000
_cell.angle_alpha   90.00
_cell.angle_beta   90.00
_cell.angle_gamma   90.00
#
_symmetry.space_group_name_H-M   'P 1'
#
loop_
_entity.id
_entity.type
_entity.pdbx_description
1 polymer ?
#
loop_
_entity_poly.entity_id
_entity_poly.type
_entity_poly.pdbx_seq_one_letter_code
_entity_poly.pdbx_strand_id
1 'polypeptide(L)'
;MSSVLIRNARLVNEGREFDGDLLVSHGRIVKIASSIEGENAAIEIDADGQWLVPGMIDDQVHFRDPGSPAKGSFYSESRAAVAGGITSFMDMPNTNPATLSLAALTDKKRRAAISSVANYGFHFGVSNDNLDIVAALNPCEVAGVKVFMGASTGNMLVDDPRILERLFAEVPTILLAHCEHTPSINANAMNLRALFGEHIPASAHPLIRNAEACLHSSSMAVDLAKRHGTRLHVLHLTTARELALFEDRPLSQKHITAEVCLHHLLFDDRDYASLGNLIKCNPAIKTQADRDALRRALLSDRLDVIGSDHAPHTWDEKQRPYDLAPSGLPLVQHALPALLELVADDVLPITTLVAKTSHRVADLFAIPDRGYLREGYWADLVLIKPEPGGVAVSQQPILSQCGWTPFARWRFRHSVSTTLVSGQMAWHDQRLNDSCQGLPLRFMR
;
A
#
# COMPACT_ATOMS: atom_id res chain seq x y z
N MET A 1 12.37 16.65 20.44
CA MET A 1 12.00 15.20 20.39
C MET A 1 12.78 14.49 21.48
N SER A 2 12.12 13.68 22.29
CA SER A 2 12.77 12.89 23.34
C SER A 2 13.58 11.74 22.72
N SER A 3 14.66 11.33 23.37
CA SER A 3 15.41 10.14 22.99
C SER A 3 14.64 8.87 23.39
N VAL A 4 14.76 7.81 22.58
CA VAL A 4 14.14 6.50 22.83
C VAL A 4 15.23 5.43 22.70
N LEU A 5 15.35 4.59 23.71
CA LEU A 5 16.22 3.42 23.69
C LEU A 5 15.34 2.16 23.67
N ILE A 6 15.51 1.34 22.63
CA ILE A 6 14.84 0.05 22.49
C ILE A 6 15.89 -1.01 22.79
N ARG A 7 15.67 -1.84 23.82
CA ARG A 7 16.55 -2.90 24.25
C ARG A 7 16.03 -4.29 23.91
N ASN A 8 16.91 -5.24 23.82
CA ASN A 8 16.60 -6.66 23.71
C ASN A 8 15.66 -6.98 22.53
N ALA A 9 15.81 -6.27 21.40
CA ALA A 9 14.99 -6.48 20.23
C ALA A 9 15.61 -7.50 19.27
N ARG A 10 14.78 -8.23 18.54
CA ARG A 10 15.14 -9.02 17.38
C ARG A 10 15.02 -8.13 16.14
N LEU A 11 16.11 -7.50 15.71
CA LEU A 11 16.13 -6.60 14.56
C LEU A 11 16.03 -7.37 13.26
N VAL A 12 15.18 -6.92 12.33
CA VAL A 12 15.03 -7.49 10.98
C VAL A 12 15.37 -6.41 9.96
N ASN A 13 16.51 -6.54 9.30
CA ASN A 13 16.98 -5.53 8.35
C ASN A 13 17.89 -6.16 7.29
N GLU A 14 17.75 -5.71 6.04
CA GLU A 14 18.65 -6.08 4.91
C GLU A 14 18.86 -7.60 4.78
N GLY A 15 17.78 -8.36 4.89
CA GLY A 15 17.79 -9.82 4.71
C GLY A 15 18.33 -10.59 5.91
N ARG A 16 18.55 -9.95 7.07
CA ARG A 16 19.11 -10.56 8.29
C ARG A 16 18.21 -10.35 9.49
N GLU A 17 18.30 -11.30 10.42
CA GLU A 17 17.78 -11.17 11.77
C GLU A 17 18.95 -11.23 12.76
N PHE A 18 18.96 -10.33 13.74
CA PHE A 18 19.99 -10.29 14.79
C PHE A 18 19.47 -9.62 16.05
N ASP A 19 19.98 -10.02 17.20
CA ASP A 19 19.59 -9.43 18.48
C ASP A 19 20.42 -8.18 18.77
N GLY A 20 19.79 -7.16 19.38
CA GLY A 20 20.48 -5.93 19.72
C GLY A 20 19.58 -4.84 20.27
N ASP A 21 20.23 -3.71 20.56
CA ASP A 21 19.61 -2.48 21.02
C ASP A 21 19.65 -1.41 19.93
N LEU A 22 18.70 -0.48 19.96
CA LEU A 22 18.63 0.66 19.04
C LEU A 22 18.31 1.94 19.81
N LEU A 23 19.16 2.97 19.61
CA LEU A 23 19.00 4.31 20.20
C LEU A 23 18.50 5.29 19.16
N VAL A 24 17.43 6.01 19.50
CA VAL A 24 16.85 7.12 18.72
C VAL A 24 17.15 8.45 19.43
N SER A 25 17.60 9.43 18.70
CA SER A 25 17.72 10.81 19.17
C SER A 25 17.42 11.79 18.05
N HIS A 26 16.73 12.90 18.37
CA HIS A 26 16.33 13.93 17.40
C HIS A 26 15.60 13.37 16.16
N GLY A 27 14.79 12.33 16.35
CA GLY A 27 14.03 11.71 15.28
C GLY A 27 14.80 10.70 14.42
N ARG A 28 16.10 10.50 14.70
CA ARG A 28 16.97 9.63 13.90
C ARG A 28 17.52 8.47 14.71
N ILE A 29 17.81 7.37 14.04
CA ILE A 29 18.57 6.25 14.58
C ILE A 29 20.02 6.73 14.75
N VAL A 30 20.54 6.75 15.97
CA VAL A 30 21.89 7.23 16.23
C VAL A 30 22.86 6.11 16.56
N LYS A 31 22.35 4.95 17.01
CA LYS A 31 23.20 3.80 17.34
C LYS A 31 22.43 2.49 17.23
N ILE A 32 23.06 1.48 16.67
CA ILE A 32 22.62 0.09 16.67
C ILE A 32 23.78 -0.76 17.15
N ALA A 33 23.60 -1.55 18.22
CA ALA A 33 24.64 -2.40 18.78
C ALA A 33 24.03 -3.64 19.46
N SER A 34 24.86 -4.65 19.73
CA SER A 34 24.43 -5.83 20.49
C SER A 34 23.99 -5.49 21.93
N SER A 35 24.54 -4.42 22.51
CA SER A 35 24.10 -3.81 23.76
C SER A 35 24.50 -2.34 23.79
N ILE A 36 23.63 -1.49 24.32
CA ILE A 36 23.88 -0.04 24.49
C ILE A 36 23.84 0.27 25.99
N GLU A 37 25.02 0.49 26.59
CA GLU A 37 25.17 0.81 27.99
C GLU A 37 25.51 2.30 28.21
N GLY A 38 25.16 2.83 29.39
CA GLY A 38 25.53 4.19 29.81
C GLY A 38 24.77 5.33 29.13
N GLU A 39 23.80 5.03 28.27
CA GLU A 39 22.95 6.03 27.62
C GLU A 39 21.68 6.28 28.46
N ASN A 40 21.42 7.54 28.79
CA ASN A 40 20.17 7.95 29.46
C ASN A 40 19.17 8.42 28.39
N ALA A 41 18.27 7.56 27.97
CA ALA A 41 17.16 7.93 27.09
C ALA A 41 15.97 8.45 27.91
N ALA A 42 15.20 9.36 27.33
CA ALA A 42 13.99 9.86 27.99
C ALA A 42 12.89 8.78 28.06
N ILE A 43 12.91 7.83 27.12
CA ILE A 43 12.02 6.67 27.09
C ILE A 43 12.89 5.43 26.85
N GLU A 44 12.69 4.41 27.67
CA GLU A 44 13.32 3.10 27.48
C GLU A 44 12.23 2.05 27.28
N ILE A 45 12.37 1.22 26.25
CA ILE A 45 11.45 0.13 25.91
C ILE A 45 12.25 -1.15 25.92
N ASP A 46 11.88 -2.10 26.78
CA ASP A 46 12.37 -3.47 26.70
C ASP A 46 11.49 -4.23 25.69
N ALA A 47 12.08 -4.57 24.56
CA ALA A 47 11.38 -5.30 23.51
C ALA A 47 11.13 -6.77 23.83
N ASP A 48 11.84 -7.34 24.80
CA ASP A 48 11.68 -8.75 25.23
C ASP A 48 11.68 -9.74 24.04
N GLY A 49 12.62 -9.55 23.10
CA GLY A 49 12.76 -10.39 21.91
C GLY A 49 11.74 -10.14 20.79
N GLN A 50 10.89 -9.12 20.90
CA GLN A 50 9.98 -8.72 19.82
C GLN A 50 10.78 -8.36 18.56
N TRP A 51 10.18 -8.59 17.38
CA TRP A 51 10.78 -8.09 16.15
C TRP A 51 10.75 -6.56 16.11
N LEU A 52 11.91 -5.97 15.86
CA LEU A 52 12.05 -4.55 15.52
C LEU A 52 12.33 -4.45 14.02
N VAL A 53 11.40 -3.85 13.29
CA VAL A 53 11.48 -3.71 11.84
C VAL A 53 11.41 -2.23 11.44
N PRO A 54 11.96 -1.83 10.26
CA PRO A 54 11.62 -0.53 9.68
C PRO A 54 10.11 -0.50 9.39
N GLY A 55 9.48 0.63 9.66
CA GLY A 55 8.04 0.79 9.42
C GLY A 55 7.66 0.57 7.97
N MET A 56 6.49 -0.03 7.76
CA MET A 56 5.95 -0.22 6.42
C MET A 56 5.76 1.14 5.73
N ILE A 57 6.16 1.22 4.45
CA ILE A 57 5.88 2.32 3.54
C ILE A 57 4.82 1.81 2.56
N ASP A 58 3.61 2.35 2.65
CA ASP A 58 2.50 1.95 1.79
C ASP A 58 2.41 2.87 0.59
N ASP A 59 2.75 2.37 -0.58
CA ASP A 59 2.84 3.16 -1.81
C ASP A 59 1.50 3.33 -2.53
N GLN A 60 0.44 2.69 -2.03
CA GLN A 60 -0.88 2.78 -2.63
C GLN A 60 -2.00 2.86 -1.60
N VAL A 61 -2.46 4.09 -1.30
CA VAL A 61 -3.63 4.31 -0.44
C VAL A 61 -4.60 5.33 -1.04
N HIS A 62 -5.87 5.26 -0.63
CA HIS A 62 -6.94 6.18 -0.98
C HIS A 62 -7.59 6.72 0.29
N PHE A 63 -6.96 7.70 0.96
CA PHE A 63 -7.45 8.25 2.23
C PHE A 63 -8.67 9.16 2.09
N ARG A 64 -9.15 9.32 0.84
CA ARG A 64 -10.41 10.02 0.53
C ARG A 64 -10.44 11.52 0.83
N ASP A 65 -9.30 12.11 1.16
CA ASP A 65 -9.17 13.53 1.48
C ASP A 65 -8.41 14.30 0.38
N PRO A 66 -9.04 15.30 -0.22
CA PRO A 66 -10.37 15.84 0.03
C PRO A 66 -11.51 15.04 -0.62
N GLY A 67 -12.73 15.27 -0.13
CA GLY A 67 -13.96 15.02 -0.88
C GLY A 67 -14.88 13.91 -0.37
N SER A 68 -14.43 13.02 0.51
CA SER A 68 -15.26 11.93 1.01
C SER A 68 -15.06 11.66 2.53
N PRO A 69 -15.35 12.63 3.40
CA PRO A 69 -15.01 12.54 4.82
C PRO A 69 -15.75 11.42 5.57
N ALA A 70 -16.90 10.97 5.06
CA ALA A 70 -17.59 9.81 5.63
C ALA A 70 -16.85 8.48 5.42
N LYS A 71 -15.95 8.42 4.43
CA LYS A 71 -15.17 7.22 4.10
C LYS A 71 -13.80 7.21 4.74
N GLY A 72 -13.16 8.38 4.83
CA GLY A 72 -11.82 8.55 5.37
C GLY A 72 -11.31 9.99 5.24
N SER A 73 -10.22 10.26 5.94
CA SER A 73 -9.47 11.52 5.89
C SER A 73 -8.01 11.26 6.26
N PHE A 74 -7.11 12.21 6.00
CA PHE A 74 -5.73 12.08 6.50
C PHE A 74 -5.69 11.97 8.03
N TYR A 75 -6.67 12.56 8.73
CA TYR A 75 -6.80 12.43 10.17
C TYR A 75 -7.08 10.98 10.60
N SER A 76 -8.15 10.38 10.12
CA SER A 76 -8.58 9.04 10.54
C SER A 76 -7.66 7.94 10.00
N GLU A 77 -7.33 7.99 8.70
CA GLU A 77 -6.64 6.87 8.06
C GLU A 77 -5.14 6.82 8.38
N SER A 78 -4.48 7.97 8.66
CA SER A 78 -3.11 7.94 9.14
C SER A 78 -2.99 7.35 10.56
N ARG A 79 -4.01 7.53 11.40
CA ARG A 79 -4.10 6.91 12.73
C ARG A 79 -4.31 5.40 12.64
N ALA A 80 -5.20 4.99 11.76
CA ALA A 80 -5.38 3.57 11.43
C ALA A 80 -4.08 2.95 10.87
N ALA A 81 -3.36 3.68 10.02
CA ALA A 81 -2.10 3.24 9.42
C ALA A 81 -1.01 3.00 10.48
N VAL A 82 -0.77 3.94 11.40
CA VAL A 82 0.26 3.75 12.43
C VAL A 82 -0.07 2.62 13.41
N ALA A 83 -1.35 2.40 13.69
CA ALA A 83 -1.79 1.24 14.48
C ALA A 83 -1.53 -0.09 13.73
N GLY A 84 -1.53 -0.07 12.41
CA GLY A 84 -1.18 -1.18 11.52
C GLY A 84 0.30 -1.32 11.20
N GLY A 85 1.19 -0.48 11.77
CA GLY A 85 2.63 -0.54 11.51
C GLY A 85 3.10 0.20 10.24
N ILE A 86 2.23 1.00 9.63
CA ILE A 86 2.57 1.85 8.48
C ILE A 86 3.05 3.20 9.00
N THR A 87 4.30 3.53 8.72
CA THR A 87 4.92 4.80 9.14
C THR A 87 4.90 5.87 8.06
N SER A 88 4.72 5.45 6.80
CA SER A 88 4.68 6.35 5.64
C SER A 88 3.67 5.85 4.62
N PHE A 89 2.97 6.76 3.96
CA PHE A 89 2.04 6.41 2.88
C PHE A 89 2.17 7.34 1.67
N MET A 90 1.74 6.85 0.51
CA MET A 90 1.61 7.63 -0.73
C MET A 90 0.16 7.57 -1.23
N ASP A 91 -0.54 8.73 -1.18
CA ASP A 91 -1.97 8.79 -1.47
C ASP A 91 -2.25 9.03 -2.95
N MET A 92 -3.23 8.30 -3.47
CA MET A 92 -3.65 8.30 -4.86
C MET A 92 -4.41 9.57 -5.26
N PRO A 93 -4.41 9.95 -6.56
CA PRO A 93 -4.92 11.24 -7.01
C PRO A 93 -6.43 11.32 -7.19
N ASN A 94 -7.18 10.20 -7.14
CA ASN A 94 -8.61 10.12 -7.43
C ASN A 94 -9.49 10.59 -6.26
N THR A 95 -9.24 11.78 -5.78
CA THR A 95 -9.99 12.51 -4.76
C THR A 95 -11.02 13.46 -5.40
N ASN A 96 -11.76 14.23 -4.62
CA ASN A 96 -12.68 15.25 -5.12
C ASN A 96 -12.42 16.61 -4.43
N PRO A 97 -11.78 17.58 -5.11
CA PRO A 97 -11.27 17.49 -6.49
C PRO A 97 -10.12 16.49 -6.64
N ALA A 98 -9.95 15.95 -7.86
CA ALA A 98 -8.84 15.08 -8.19
C ALA A 98 -7.51 15.86 -8.24
N THR A 99 -6.39 15.17 -7.93
CA THR A 99 -5.04 15.78 -7.93
C THR A 99 -4.47 15.84 -9.35
N LEU A 100 -5.07 16.68 -10.20
CA LEU A 100 -4.74 16.87 -11.61
C LEU A 100 -4.09 18.22 -11.91
N SER A 101 -3.83 19.03 -10.89
CA SER A 101 -3.18 20.33 -10.97
C SER A 101 -2.21 20.54 -9.81
N LEU A 102 -1.23 21.44 -9.97
CA LEU A 102 -0.30 21.81 -8.91
C LEU A 102 -1.00 22.44 -7.70
N ALA A 103 -2.09 23.16 -7.92
CA ALA A 103 -2.90 23.74 -6.85
C ALA A 103 -3.57 22.64 -6.00
N ALA A 104 -4.15 21.61 -6.64
CA ALA A 104 -4.73 20.46 -5.93
C ALA A 104 -3.68 19.66 -5.15
N LEU A 105 -2.48 19.46 -5.73
CA LEU A 105 -1.35 18.83 -5.04
C LEU A 105 -0.91 19.62 -3.80
N THR A 106 -0.81 20.94 -3.92
CA THR A 106 -0.45 21.84 -2.82
C THR A 106 -1.49 21.79 -1.69
N ASP A 107 -2.79 21.78 -2.02
CA ASP A 107 -3.86 21.65 -1.03
C ASP A 107 -3.80 20.31 -0.28
N LYS A 108 -3.55 19.19 -0.98
CA LYS A 108 -3.36 17.89 -0.32
C LYS A 108 -2.16 17.88 0.62
N LYS A 109 -1.01 18.41 0.19
CA LYS A 109 0.18 18.55 1.04
C LYS A 109 -0.14 19.35 2.32
N ARG A 110 -0.85 20.47 2.18
CA ARG A 110 -1.25 21.31 3.32
C ARG A 110 -2.19 20.59 4.28
N ARG A 111 -3.18 19.84 3.77
CA ARG A 111 -4.12 19.05 4.58
C ARG A 111 -3.41 17.97 5.39
N ALA A 112 -2.54 17.20 4.76
CA ALA A 112 -1.79 16.16 5.44
C ALA A 112 -0.81 16.74 6.48
N ALA A 113 -0.17 17.88 6.20
CA ALA A 113 0.72 18.55 7.15
C ALA A 113 0.02 18.95 8.46
N ILE A 114 -1.29 19.20 8.43
CA ILE A 114 -2.07 19.60 9.61
C ILE A 114 -2.59 18.38 10.38
N SER A 115 -2.91 17.27 9.71
CA SER A 115 -3.73 16.22 10.30
C SER A 115 -3.09 14.82 10.34
N SER A 116 -2.03 14.57 9.56
CA SER A 116 -1.42 13.24 9.48
C SER A 116 -0.43 12.98 10.61
N VAL A 117 -0.58 11.84 11.28
CA VAL A 117 0.40 11.30 12.24
C VAL A 117 1.44 10.39 11.57
N ALA A 118 1.20 9.92 10.35
CA ALA A 118 2.15 9.18 9.51
C ALA A 118 2.82 10.09 8.48
N ASN A 119 4.03 9.77 8.03
CA ASN A 119 4.69 10.48 6.94
C ASN A 119 3.90 10.31 5.64
N TYR A 120 3.95 11.30 4.75
CA TYR A 120 3.05 11.34 3.60
C TYR A 120 3.73 11.79 2.30
N GLY A 121 3.31 11.17 1.21
CA GLY A 121 3.60 11.56 -0.17
C GLY A 121 2.35 11.50 -1.03
N PHE A 122 2.41 12.02 -2.26
CA PHE A 122 1.24 12.10 -3.15
C PHE A 122 1.61 11.75 -4.57
N HIS A 123 0.76 10.94 -5.20
CA HIS A 123 0.79 10.72 -6.64
C HIS A 123 0.03 11.82 -7.37
N PHE A 124 0.55 12.21 -8.54
CA PHE A 124 -0.12 13.14 -9.43
C PHE A 124 -0.92 12.36 -10.47
N GLY A 125 -2.15 12.77 -10.72
CA GLY A 125 -3.05 12.07 -11.62
C GLY A 125 -2.92 12.51 -13.08
N VAL A 126 -3.14 11.56 -13.99
CA VAL A 126 -3.29 11.82 -15.42
C VAL A 126 -4.76 11.94 -15.78
N SER A 127 -5.07 12.85 -16.68
CA SER A 127 -6.35 12.97 -17.38
C SER A 127 -6.11 13.17 -18.87
N ASN A 128 -7.19 13.11 -19.66
CA ASN A 128 -7.09 13.33 -21.10
C ASN A 128 -6.64 14.75 -21.48
N ASP A 129 -6.66 15.71 -20.53
CA ASP A 129 -6.45 17.14 -20.80
C ASP A 129 -5.24 17.75 -20.08
N ASN A 130 -4.48 16.97 -19.25
CA ASN A 130 -3.42 17.55 -18.41
C ASN A 130 -2.00 17.09 -18.74
N LEU A 131 -1.77 16.50 -19.91
CA LEU A 131 -0.46 15.95 -20.28
C LEU A 131 0.68 16.99 -20.24
N ASP A 132 0.42 18.24 -20.64
CA ASP A 132 1.41 19.32 -20.59
C ASP A 132 1.85 19.63 -19.16
N ILE A 133 0.91 19.56 -18.21
CA ILE A 133 1.22 19.71 -16.78
C ILE A 133 2.05 18.51 -16.29
N VAL A 134 1.67 17.29 -16.69
CA VAL A 134 2.38 16.06 -16.34
C VAL A 134 3.81 16.09 -16.84
N ALA A 135 4.05 16.46 -18.10
CA ALA A 135 5.38 16.56 -18.70
C ALA A 135 6.29 17.61 -18.02
N ALA A 136 5.68 18.66 -17.45
CA ALA A 136 6.39 19.74 -16.76
C ALA A 136 6.55 19.51 -15.23
N LEU A 137 6.12 18.37 -14.67
CA LEU A 137 6.23 18.10 -13.24
C LEU A 137 7.69 18.03 -12.78
N ASN A 138 7.95 18.61 -11.62
CA ASN A 138 9.19 18.35 -10.90
C ASN A 138 9.13 16.95 -10.26
N PRO A 139 9.98 15.99 -10.66
CA PRO A 139 9.97 14.63 -10.14
C PRO A 139 10.17 14.53 -8.62
N CYS A 140 10.84 15.51 -8.02
CA CYS A 140 11.10 15.53 -6.57
C CYS A 140 9.86 15.92 -5.73
N GLU A 141 8.83 16.49 -6.36
CA GLU A 141 7.64 17.01 -5.68
C GLU A 141 6.48 16.01 -5.60
N VAL A 142 6.56 14.88 -6.32
CA VAL A 142 5.51 13.86 -6.39
C VAL A 142 6.08 12.48 -6.14
N ALA A 143 5.28 11.59 -5.57
CA ALA A 143 5.65 10.19 -5.38
C ALA A 143 5.76 9.45 -6.73
N GLY A 144 4.95 9.84 -7.69
CA GLY A 144 4.93 9.34 -9.06
C GLY A 144 3.71 9.90 -9.79
N VAL A 145 3.57 9.51 -11.04
CA VAL A 145 2.42 9.87 -11.89
C VAL A 145 1.51 8.65 -12.02
N LYS A 146 0.23 8.82 -11.69
CA LYS A 146 -0.78 7.74 -11.72
C LYS A 146 -1.68 7.85 -12.93
N VAL A 147 -1.73 6.79 -13.73
CA VAL A 147 -2.69 6.62 -14.82
C VAL A 147 -3.69 5.50 -14.53
N PHE A 148 -4.96 5.71 -14.86
CA PHE A 148 -6.00 4.69 -14.87
C PHE A 148 -6.28 4.29 -16.31
N MET A 149 -5.75 3.15 -16.74
CA MET A 149 -6.02 2.54 -18.05
C MET A 149 -7.30 1.68 -18.02
N GLY A 150 -8.06 1.76 -16.93
CA GLY A 150 -9.33 1.07 -16.65
C GLY A 150 -9.83 1.43 -15.25
N ALA A 151 -11.01 0.93 -14.88
CA ALA A 151 -11.61 1.05 -13.53
C ALA A 151 -11.74 2.48 -12.98
N SER A 152 -11.70 3.50 -13.82
CA SER A 152 -11.96 4.88 -13.48
C SER A 152 -13.18 5.41 -14.22
N THR A 153 -13.63 6.59 -13.83
CA THR A 153 -14.79 7.27 -14.42
C THR A 153 -14.40 8.68 -14.85
N GLY A 154 -15.15 9.20 -15.81
CA GLY A 154 -14.95 10.56 -16.30
C GLY A 154 -13.56 10.75 -16.93
N ASN A 155 -12.99 11.94 -16.76
CA ASN A 155 -11.76 12.36 -17.43
C ASN A 155 -10.47 11.69 -16.92
N MET A 156 -10.53 10.96 -15.79
CA MET A 156 -9.38 10.19 -15.28
C MET A 156 -9.26 8.79 -15.91
N LEU A 157 -10.22 8.32 -16.68
CA LEU A 157 -10.04 7.16 -17.54
C LEU A 157 -9.23 7.59 -18.76
N VAL A 158 -8.04 7.05 -18.94
CA VAL A 158 -7.13 7.34 -20.03
C VAL A 158 -6.91 6.06 -20.84
N ASP A 159 -7.66 5.92 -21.92
CA ASP A 159 -7.66 4.73 -22.80
C ASP A 159 -7.50 5.09 -24.31
N ASP A 160 -7.39 6.39 -24.66
CA ASP A 160 -7.02 6.81 -26.02
C ASP A 160 -5.53 6.46 -26.28
N PRO A 161 -5.25 5.63 -27.31
CA PRO A 161 -3.87 5.21 -27.61
C PRO A 161 -2.91 6.38 -27.88
N ARG A 162 -3.38 7.50 -28.44
CA ARG A 162 -2.53 8.67 -28.72
C ARG A 162 -2.13 9.40 -27.45
N ILE A 163 -3.03 9.46 -26.47
CA ILE A 163 -2.75 10.05 -25.16
C ILE A 163 -1.78 9.16 -24.39
N LEU A 164 -2.00 7.83 -24.42
CA LEU A 164 -1.10 6.88 -23.79
C LEU A 164 0.31 6.90 -24.41
N GLU A 165 0.43 6.92 -25.74
CA GLU A 165 1.73 7.05 -26.43
C GLU A 165 2.49 8.29 -25.94
N ARG A 166 1.82 9.45 -25.91
CA ARG A 166 2.44 10.69 -25.46
C ARG A 166 2.80 10.64 -23.97
N LEU A 167 1.92 10.13 -23.12
CA LEU A 167 2.17 10.00 -21.69
C LEU A 167 3.41 9.17 -21.41
N PHE A 168 3.51 7.98 -22.02
CA PHE A 168 4.66 7.09 -21.81
C PHE A 168 5.97 7.67 -22.34
N ALA A 169 5.90 8.49 -23.41
CA ALA A 169 7.09 9.16 -23.94
C ALA A 169 7.57 10.35 -23.11
N GLU A 170 6.67 11.09 -22.46
CA GLU A 170 6.97 12.41 -21.88
C GLU A 170 6.95 12.43 -20.34
N VAL A 171 6.45 11.37 -19.66
CA VAL A 171 6.36 11.36 -18.20
C VAL A 171 7.76 11.46 -17.55
N PRO A 172 8.00 12.47 -16.67
CA PRO A 172 9.36 12.76 -16.17
C PRO A 172 9.79 11.88 -15.00
N THR A 173 8.91 11.00 -14.49
CA THR A 173 9.16 10.18 -13.31
C THR A 173 8.50 8.81 -13.45
N ILE A 174 8.49 8.01 -12.37
CA ILE A 174 7.82 6.70 -12.38
C ILE A 174 6.34 6.85 -12.70
N LEU A 175 5.87 6.06 -13.68
CA LEU A 175 4.46 5.98 -14.06
C LEU A 175 3.82 4.77 -13.36
N LEU A 176 2.79 5.01 -12.57
CA LEU A 176 2.01 3.96 -11.91
C LEU A 176 0.73 3.70 -12.71
N ALA A 177 0.50 2.46 -13.11
CA ALA A 177 -0.62 2.11 -13.96
C ALA A 177 -1.60 1.15 -13.27
N HIS A 178 -2.89 1.53 -13.26
CA HIS A 178 -3.98 0.58 -13.05
C HIS A 178 -4.34 -0.03 -14.40
N CYS A 179 -4.19 -1.33 -14.53
CA CYS A 179 -4.29 -2.07 -15.80
C CYS A 179 -5.49 -2.99 -15.83
N GLU A 180 -6.60 -2.52 -16.41
CA GLU A 180 -7.77 -3.34 -16.73
C GLU A 180 -8.38 -2.88 -18.07
N HIS A 181 -8.76 -3.82 -18.95
CA HIS A 181 -9.31 -3.52 -20.26
C HIS A 181 -10.82 -3.29 -20.19
N THR A 182 -11.25 -2.04 -20.17
CA THR A 182 -12.65 -1.62 -20.02
C THR A 182 -13.61 -2.26 -21.04
N PRO A 183 -13.28 -2.38 -22.34
CA PRO A 183 -14.18 -3.08 -23.30
C PRO A 183 -14.46 -4.54 -22.92
N SER A 184 -13.44 -5.30 -22.50
CA SER A 184 -13.62 -6.69 -22.03
C SER A 184 -14.49 -6.77 -20.80
N ILE A 185 -14.28 -5.88 -19.83
CA ILE A 185 -15.08 -5.81 -18.60
C ILE A 185 -16.54 -5.52 -18.92
N ASN A 186 -16.81 -4.56 -19.80
CA ASN A 186 -18.17 -4.21 -20.20
C ASN A 186 -18.87 -5.38 -20.91
N ALA A 187 -18.20 -6.08 -21.84
CA ALA A 187 -18.72 -7.25 -22.50
C ALA A 187 -19.05 -8.38 -21.51
N ASN A 188 -18.13 -8.65 -20.58
CA ASN A 188 -18.35 -9.66 -19.53
C ASN A 188 -19.53 -9.28 -18.62
N ALA A 189 -19.64 -8.02 -18.22
CA ALA A 189 -20.74 -7.52 -17.40
C ALA A 189 -22.08 -7.68 -18.11
N MET A 190 -22.15 -7.37 -19.42
CA MET A 190 -23.37 -7.57 -20.23
C MET A 190 -23.78 -9.05 -20.29
N ASN A 191 -22.83 -9.95 -20.50
CA ASN A 191 -23.08 -11.38 -20.56
C ASN A 191 -23.63 -11.92 -19.22
N LEU A 192 -23.01 -11.50 -18.10
CA LEU A 192 -23.45 -11.94 -16.77
C LEU A 192 -24.78 -11.29 -16.36
N ARG A 193 -25.05 -10.06 -16.80
CA ARG A 193 -26.38 -9.45 -16.61
C ARG A 193 -27.46 -10.18 -17.38
N ALA A 194 -27.18 -10.66 -18.59
CA ALA A 194 -28.12 -11.54 -19.33
C ALA A 194 -28.41 -12.85 -18.61
N LEU A 195 -27.46 -13.38 -17.83
CA LEU A 195 -27.60 -14.63 -17.07
C LEU A 195 -28.31 -14.42 -15.73
N PHE A 196 -27.93 -13.42 -14.96
CA PHE A 196 -28.38 -13.18 -13.58
C PHE A 196 -29.44 -12.08 -13.43
N GLY A 197 -29.77 -11.35 -14.49
CA GLY A 197 -30.65 -10.17 -14.42
C GLY A 197 -30.06 -9.08 -13.55
N GLU A 198 -30.87 -8.51 -12.69
CA GLU A 198 -30.47 -7.43 -11.75
C GLU A 198 -29.77 -7.95 -10.48
N HIS A 199 -29.71 -9.28 -10.30
CA HIS A 199 -29.20 -9.92 -9.09
C HIS A 199 -27.82 -10.59 -9.31
N ILE A 200 -26.87 -9.85 -9.87
CA ILE A 200 -25.50 -10.35 -10.05
C ILE A 200 -24.89 -10.62 -8.66
N PRO A 201 -24.44 -11.86 -8.37
CA PRO A 201 -23.79 -12.16 -7.10
C PRO A 201 -22.36 -11.59 -7.05
N ALA A 202 -21.87 -11.26 -5.86
CA ALA A 202 -20.48 -10.76 -5.68
C ALA A 202 -19.43 -11.76 -6.20
N SER A 203 -19.71 -13.07 -6.16
CA SER A 203 -18.85 -14.12 -6.71
C SER A 203 -18.67 -14.05 -8.23
N ALA A 204 -19.51 -13.29 -8.94
CA ALA A 204 -19.34 -13.02 -10.37
C ALA A 204 -18.30 -11.93 -10.67
N HIS A 205 -17.82 -11.20 -9.64
CA HIS A 205 -16.87 -10.10 -9.82
C HIS A 205 -15.58 -10.52 -10.55
N PRO A 206 -14.90 -11.64 -10.22
CA PRO A 206 -13.72 -12.11 -10.96
C PRO A 206 -14.04 -12.64 -12.36
N LEU A 207 -15.29 -12.93 -12.70
CA LEU A 207 -15.70 -13.27 -14.06
C LEU A 207 -15.91 -12.02 -14.92
N ILE A 208 -16.41 -10.92 -14.33
CA ILE A 208 -16.54 -9.62 -14.99
C ILE A 208 -15.15 -9.01 -15.21
N ARG A 209 -14.35 -8.91 -14.14
CA ARG A 209 -12.97 -8.40 -14.13
C ARG A 209 -12.00 -9.55 -14.14
N ASN A 210 -11.99 -10.28 -15.26
CA ASN A 210 -11.28 -11.52 -15.41
C ASN A 210 -9.77 -11.33 -15.67
N ALA A 211 -9.03 -12.44 -15.63
CA ALA A 211 -7.58 -12.44 -15.87
C ALA A 211 -7.20 -11.93 -17.27
N GLU A 212 -8.07 -12.15 -18.27
CA GLU A 212 -7.82 -11.69 -19.64
C GLU A 212 -7.88 -10.17 -19.75
N ALA A 213 -8.81 -9.51 -19.05
CA ALA A 213 -8.91 -8.06 -19.02
C ALA A 213 -7.68 -7.42 -18.35
N CYS A 214 -7.14 -8.04 -17.30
CA CYS A 214 -5.89 -7.59 -16.67
C CYS A 214 -4.70 -7.77 -17.60
N LEU A 215 -4.49 -9.00 -18.13
CA LEU A 215 -3.36 -9.31 -19.00
C LEU A 215 -3.32 -8.44 -20.26
N HIS A 216 -4.47 -8.17 -20.87
CA HIS A 216 -4.55 -7.32 -22.06
C HIS A 216 -4.01 -5.91 -21.77
N SER A 217 -4.48 -5.29 -20.70
CA SER A 217 -4.08 -3.94 -20.32
C SER A 217 -2.65 -3.86 -19.81
N SER A 218 -2.22 -4.82 -18.98
CA SER A 218 -0.84 -4.89 -18.47
C SER A 218 0.16 -5.13 -19.61
N SER A 219 -0.18 -5.98 -20.59
CA SER A 219 0.67 -6.20 -21.77
C SER A 219 0.85 -4.92 -22.57
N MET A 220 -0.23 -4.16 -22.80
CA MET A 220 -0.18 -2.88 -23.50
C MET A 220 0.69 -1.86 -22.74
N ALA A 221 0.55 -1.76 -21.42
CA ALA A 221 1.36 -0.85 -20.61
C ALA A 221 2.86 -1.22 -20.65
N VAL A 222 3.18 -2.52 -20.55
CA VAL A 222 4.55 -3.01 -20.63
C VAL A 222 5.16 -2.77 -22.01
N ASP A 223 4.41 -2.98 -23.08
CA ASP A 223 4.87 -2.73 -24.46
C ASP A 223 5.13 -1.24 -24.72
N LEU A 224 4.25 -0.36 -24.22
CA LEU A 224 4.45 1.09 -24.25
C LEU A 224 5.72 1.49 -23.48
N ALA A 225 5.89 0.97 -22.27
CA ALA A 225 7.05 1.26 -21.44
C ALA A 225 8.38 0.82 -22.10
N LYS A 226 8.39 -0.35 -22.73
CA LYS A 226 9.56 -0.84 -23.47
C LYS A 226 9.89 0.04 -24.68
N ARG A 227 8.87 0.50 -25.41
CA ARG A 227 9.07 1.38 -26.60
C ARG A 227 9.64 2.75 -26.24
N HIS A 228 9.20 3.32 -25.14
CA HIS A 228 9.56 4.68 -24.72
C HIS A 228 10.64 4.73 -23.65
N GLY A 229 11.07 3.59 -23.10
CA GLY A 229 12.04 3.55 -21.98
C GLY A 229 11.46 4.08 -20.66
N THR A 230 10.13 4.06 -20.50
CA THR A 230 9.43 4.59 -19.35
C THR A 230 9.69 3.76 -18.09
N ARG A 231 9.95 4.40 -16.96
CA ARG A 231 9.93 3.70 -15.67
C ARG A 231 8.48 3.42 -15.30
N LEU A 232 8.04 2.17 -15.50
CA LEU A 232 6.67 1.74 -15.24
C LEU A 232 6.59 0.93 -13.95
N HIS A 233 5.56 1.19 -13.16
CA HIS A 233 5.14 0.38 -12.02
C HIS A 233 3.68 -0.06 -12.22
N VAL A 234 3.46 -1.36 -12.42
CA VAL A 234 2.11 -1.92 -12.54
C VAL A 234 1.60 -2.23 -11.15
N LEU A 235 0.52 -1.57 -10.75
CA LEU A 235 -0.09 -1.67 -9.43
C LEU A 235 -0.92 -2.95 -9.29
N HIS A 236 -1.08 -3.42 -8.05
CA HIS A 236 -2.03 -4.49 -7.62
C HIS A 236 -2.16 -5.65 -8.62
N LEU A 237 -1.05 -6.26 -9.03
CA LEU A 237 -1.06 -7.43 -9.91
C LEU A 237 -1.86 -8.58 -9.28
N THR A 238 -2.77 -9.20 -10.05
CA THR A 238 -3.73 -10.14 -9.47
C THR A 238 -3.74 -11.52 -10.12
N THR A 239 -3.01 -11.74 -11.22
CA THR A 239 -3.09 -12.99 -11.98
C THR A 239 -1.73 -13.64 -12.19
N ALA A 240 -1.71 -14.97 -12.21
CA ALA A 240 -0.52 -15.75 -12.55
C ALA A 240 -0.02 -15.47 -13.97
N ARG A 241 -0.95 -15.19 -14.92
CA ARG A 241 -0.60 -14.95 -16.32
C ARG A 241 0.17 -13.66 -16.53
N GLU A 242 -0.13 -12.62 -15.77
CA GLU A 242 0.58 -11.32 -15.85
C GLU A 242 2.04 -11.43 -15.39
N LEU A 243 2.38 -12.38 -14.53
CA LEU A 243 3.75 -12.55 -14.00
C LEU A 243 4.79 -12.76 -15.09
N ALA A 244 4.41 -13.31 -16.25
CA ALA A 244 5.30 -13.49 -17.38
C ALA A 244 5.78 -12.17 -18.02
N LEU A 245 5.12 -11.06 -17.74
CA LEU A 245 5.49 -9.72 -18.24
C LEU A 245 6.66 -9.11 -17.47
N PHE A 246 6.96 -9.63 -16.27
CA PHE A 246 7.93 -9.04 -15.34
C PHE A 246 9.16 -9.92 -15.18
N GLU A 247 10.32 -9.29 -15.06
CA GLU A 247 11.60 -9.96 -14.95
C GLU A 247 11.86 -10.43 -13.50
N ASP A 248 12.56 -11.55 -13.39
CA ASP A 248 13.09 -12.11 -12.15
C ASP A 248 14.52 -11.58 -11.94
N ARG A 249 14.63 -10.33 -11.49
CA ARG A 249 15.89 -9.62 -11.29
C ARG A 249 15.84 -8.72 -10.06
N PRO A 250 16.98 -8.32 -9.49
CA PRO A 250 17.03 -7.28 -8.46
C PRO A 250 16.36 -5.98 -8.92
N LEU A 251 15.65 -5.30 -8.01
CA LEU A 251 14.93 -4.05 -8.29
C LEU A 251 15.79 -2.99 -8.98
N SER A 252 17.05 -2.85 -8.59
CA SER A 252 18.01 -1.88 -9.18
C SER A 252 18.31 -2.10 -10.66
N GLN A 253 17.94 -3.25 -11.23
CA GLN A 253 18.14 -3.61 -12.63
C GLN A 253 16.84 -3.55 -13.45
N LYS A 254 15.72 -3.13 -12.83
CA LYS A 254 14.42 -3.09 -13.47
C LYS A 254 14.00 -1.68 -13.83
N HIS A 255 13.48 -1.50 -15.04
CA HIS A 255 12.72 -0.32 -15.47
C HIS A 255 11.21 -0.54 -15.33
N ILE A 256 10.76 -1.79 -15.40
CA ILE A 256 9.36 -2.18 -15.27
C ILE A 256 9.24 -3.05 -14.04
N THR A 257 8.42 -2.60 -13.10
CA THR A 257 8.22 -3.21 -11.77
C THR A 257 6.75 -3.51 -11.53
N ALA A 258 6.47 -4.36 -10.56
CA ALA A 258 5.10 -4.74 -10.22
C ALA A 258 4.87 -4.76 -8.70
N GLU A 259 3.68 -4.31 -8.31
CA GLU A 259 3.14 -4.41 -6.96
C GLU A 259 2.14 -5.55 -6.86
N VAL A 260 2.02 -6.12 -5.68
CA VAL A 260 0.86 -6.92 -5.28
C VAL A 260 0.25 -6.34 -4.01
N CYS A 261 -1.07 -6.31 -3.92
CA CYS A 261 -1.72 -5.86 -2.69
C CYS A 261 -2.00 -7.02 -1.75
N LEU A 262 -1.95 -6.70 -0.45
CA LEU A 262 -2.09 -7.70 0.62
C LEU A 262 -3.36 -8.55 0.49
N HIS A 263 -4.49 -7.99 0.08
CA HIS A 263 -5.75 -8.72 -0.07
C HIS A 263 -5.71 -9.75 -1.21
N HIS A 264 -4.92 -9.53 -2.28
CA HIS A 264 -4.67 -10.51 -3.34
C HIS A 264 -3.73 -11.65 -2.91
N LEU A 265 -2.96 -11.46 -1.83
CA LEU A 265 -2.14 -12.51 -1.21
C LEU A 265 -2.92 -13.34 -0.19
N LEU A 266 -4.00 -12.80 0.37
CA LEU A 266 -4.70 -13.38 1.51
C LEU A 266 -6.01 -14.05 1.12
N PHE A 267 -6.79 -13.45 0.21
CA PHE A 267 -8.09 -13.95 -0.23
C PHE A 267 -8.00 -14.62 -1.61
N ASP A 268 -9.00 -15.46 -1.91
CA ASP A 268 -9.26 -15.99 -3.24
C ASP A 268 -10.76 -15.95 -3.58
N ASP A 269 -11.14 -16.39 -4.78
CA ASP A 269 -12.51 -16.27 -5.30
C ASP A 269 -13.56 -17.03 -4.48
N ARG A 270 -13.16 -18.01 -3.67
CA ARG A 270 -14.05 -18.74 -2.76
C ARG A 270 -14.53 -17.89 -1.59
N ASP A 271 -13.75 -16.89 -1.21
CA ASP A 271 -14.07 -15.98 -0.09
C ASP A 271 -15.25 -15.07 -0.39
N TYR A 272 -15.60 -14.86 -1.67
CA TYR A 272 -16.81 -14.12 -2.04
C TYR A 272 -18.09 -14.78 -1.51
N ALA A 273 -18.09 -16.10 -1.30
CA ALA A 273 -19.25 -16.81 -0.75
C ALA A 273 -19.61 -16.34 0.67
N SER A 274 -18.62 -15.99 1.49
CA SER A 274 -18.81 -15.57 2.88
C SER A 274 -18.71 -14.08 3.12
N LEU A 275 -17.92 -13.37 2.30
CA LEU A 275 -17.61 -11.94 2.47
C LEU A 275 -18.34 -11.04 1.45
N GLY A 276 -18.81 -11.61 0.34
CA GLY A 276 -19.60 -10.87 -0.65
C GLY A 276 -18.90 -9.59 -1.12
N ASN A 277 -19.62 -8.48 -1.12
CA ASN A 277 -19.10 -7.19 -1.54
C ASN A 277 -18.02 -6.63 -0.58
N LEU A 278 -17.85 -7.16 0.63
CA LEU A 278 -16.82 -6.69 1.56
C LEU A 278 -15.41 -6.88 0.98
N ILE A 279 -15.22 -7.86 0.09
CA ILE A 279 -13.94 -8.06 -0.63
C ILE A 279 -14.01 -7.68 -2.11
N LYS A 280 -15.06 -6.96 -2.55
CA LYS A 280 -15.13 -6.40 -3.90
C LYS A 280 -14.12 -5.27 -4.05
N CYS A 281 -13.11 -5.46 -4.93
CA CYS A 281 -12.04 -4.52 -5.27
C CYS A 281 -11.73 -4.57 -6.77
N ASN A 282 -10.99 -3.60 -7.27
CA ASN A 282 -10.55 -3.53 -8.66
C ASN A 282 -9.01 -3.39 -8.72
N PRO A 283 -8.31 -4.37 -9.33
CA PRO A 283 -8.81 -5.60 -9.97
C PRO A 283 -9.42 -6.58 -8.96
N ALA A 284 -10.31 -7.44 -9.45
CA ALA A 284 -10.98 -8.42 -8.61
C ALA A 284 -10.01 -9.44 -8.01
N ILE A 285 -10.30 -9.93 -6.81
CA ILE A 285 -9.63 -11.10 -6.23
C ILE A 285 -9.91 -12.29 -7.15
N LYS A 286 -8.86 -13.04 -7.51
CA LYS A 286 -8.88 -14.13 -8.48
C LYS A 286 -8.85 -15.50 -7.80
N THR A 287 -8.52 -16.54 -8.56
CA THR A 287 -8.50 -17.92 -8.11
C THR A 287 -7.42 -18.19 -7.05
N GLN A 288 -7.57 -19.28 -6.31
CA GLN A 288 -6.52 -19.79 -5.42
C GLN A 288 -5.19 -19.99 -6.16
N ALA A 289 -5.24 -20.50 -7.40
CA ALA A 289 -4.04 -20.70 -8.20
C ALA A 289 -3.30 -19.39 -8.52
N ASP A 290 -4.05 -18.31 -8.80
CA ASP A 290 -3.49 -16.98 -8.99
C ASP A 290 -2.84 -16.46 -7.69
N ARG A 291 -3.55 -16.52 -6.56
CA ARG A 291 -3.02 -16.12 -5.25
C ARG A 291 -1.72 -16.86 -4.93
N ASP A 292 -1.69 -18.18 -5.10
CA ASP A 292 -0.52 -18.99 -4.77
C ASP A 292 0.65 -18.71 -5.74
N ALA A 293 0.37 -18.34 -6.99
CA ALA A 293 1.38 -17.88 -7.94
C ALA A 293 1.98 -16.52 -7.54
N LEU A 294 1.14 -15.57 -7.08
CA LEU A 294 1.59 -14.26 -6.57
C LEU A 294 2.50 -14.43 -5.34
N ARG A 295 2.15 -15.31 -4.41
CA ARG A 295 2.99 -15.64 -3.23
C ARG A 295 4.36 -16.15 -3.64
N ARG A 296 4.45 -17.07 -4.62
CA ARG A 296 5.74 -17.54 -5.15
C ARG A 296 6.52 -16.45 -5.87
N ALA A 297 5.84 -15.56 -6.58
CA ALA A 297 6.46 -14.46 -7.32
C ALA A 297 7.13 -13.41 -6.42
N LEU A 298 6.67 -13.25 -5.17
CA LEU A 298 7.36 -12.45 -4.16
C LEU A 298 8.74 -13.02 -3.80
N LEU A 299 8.85 -14.34 -3.71
CA LEU A 299 10.09 -15.03 -3.37
C LEU A 299 11.11 -15.02 -4.53
N SER A 300 10.62 -14.97 -5.77
CA SER A 300 11.45 -14.96 -6.99
C SER A 300 11.76 -13.56 -7.51
N ASP A 301 11.43 -12.51 -6.77
CA ASP A 301 11.63 -11.10 -7.17
C ASP A 301 10.89 -10.64 -8.45
N ARG A 302 9.92 -11.41 -8.95
CA ARG A 302 9.03 -10.96 -10.02
C ARG A 302 8.07 -9.86 -9.57
N LEU A 303 7.61 -9.96 -8.32
CA LEU A 303 6.89 -8.89 -7.65
C LEU A 303 7.84 -8.12 -6.74
N ASP A 304 7.83 -6.81 -6.86
CA ASP A 304 8.85 -5.94 -6.27
C ASP A 304 8.47 -5.43 -4.89
N VAL A 305 7.21 -5.03 -4.70
CA VAL A 305 6.70 -4.42 -3.47
C VAL A 305 5.32 -4.97 -3.09
N ILE A 306 4.92 -4.72 -1.85
CA ILE A 306 3.58 -5.02 -1.33
C ILE A 306 2.95 -3.72 -0.85
N GLY A 307 1.84 -3.33 -1.49
CA GLY A 307 0.99 -2.22 -1.07
C GLY A 307 -0.32 -2.68 -0.42
N SER A 308 -1.13 -1.73 0.06
CA SER A 308 -2.44 -2.07 0.60
C SER A 308 -3.58 -1.90 -0.39
N ASP A 309 -3.52 -0.91 -1.25
CA ASP A 309 -4.68 -0.38 -1.98
C ASP A 309 -5.85 -0.09 -1.03
N HIS A 310 -5.51 0.47 0.15
CA HIS A 310 -6.53 0.88 1.11
C HIS A 310 -7.50 1.86 0.49
N ALA A 311 -8.73 1.42 0.30
CA ALA A 311 -9.77 2.17 -0.40
C ALA A 311 -11.10 2.07 0.37
N PRO A 312 -11.25 2.80 1.48
CA PRO A 312 -12.39 2.67 2.37
C PRO A 312 -13.68 3.18 1.74
N HIS A 313 -14.77 2.48 2.05
CA HIS A 313 -16.15 2.84 1.76
C HIS A 313 -16.98 2.58 3.01
N THR A 314 -18.09 3.27 3.19
CA THR A 314 -18.95 3.08 4.35
C THR A 314 -19.56 1.69 4.36
N TRP A 315 -19.89 1.19 5.56
CA TRP A 315 -20.55 -0.11 5.69
C TRP A 315 -21.82 -0.20 4.83
N ASP A 316 -22.66 0.85 4.88
CA ASP A 316 -23.93 0.89 4.14
C ASP A 316 -23.75 0.82 2.64
N GLU A 317 -22.69 1.46 2.10
CA GLU A 317 -22.36 1.35 0.68
C GLU A 317 -21.96 -0.07 0.28
N LYS A 318 -21.24 -0.77 1.15
CA LYS A 318 -20.82 -2.16 0.90
C LYS A 318 -21.95 -3.18 1.04
N GLN A 319 -23.04 -2.84 1.73
CA GLN A 319 -24.25 -3.70 1.85
C GLN A 319 -25.21 -3.57 0.66
N ARG A 320 -24.99 -2.63 -0.25
CA ARG A 320 -25.82 -2.45 -1.44
C ARG A 320 -25.74 -3.66 -2.38
N PRO A 321 -26.74 -3.85 -3.28
CA PRO A 321 -26.61 -4.80 -4.37
C PRO A 321 -25.29 -4.65 -5.13
N TYR A 322 -24.80 -5.73 -5.75
CA TYR A 322 -23.49 -5.79 -6.38
C TYR A 322 -23.19 -4.60 -7.31
N ASP A 323 -24.13 -4.22 -8.17
CA ASP A 323 -23.95 -3.13 -9.14
C ASP A 323 -23.78 -1.75 -8.45
N LEU A 324 -24.34 -1.57 -7.27
CA LEU A 324 -24.34 -0.33 -6.52
C LEU A 324 -23.27 -0.29 -5.41
N ALA A 325 -22.77 -1.46 -5.01
CA ALA A 325 -21.70 -1.55 -4.01
C ALA A 325 -20.36 -1.13 -4.64
N PRO A 326 -19.67 -0.12 -4.08
CA PRO A 326 -18.37 0.33 -4.59
C PRO A 326 -17.27 -0.71 -4.37
N SER A 327 -16.24 -0.68 -5.22
CA SER A 327 -15.03 -1.49 -5.08
C SER A 327 -14.01 -0.78 -4.19
N GLY A 328 -13.43 -1.49 -3.23
CA GLY A 328 -12.43 -1.03 -2.29
C GLY A 328 -12.62 -1.59 -0.88
N LEU A 329 -11.52 -1.76 -0.16
CA LEU A 329 -11.45 -2.33 1.18
C LEU A 329 -10.66 -1.41 2.14
N PRO A 330 -11.05 -1.31 3.42
CA PRO A 330 -10.23 -0.68 4.45
C PRO A 330 -9.18 -1.67 4.96
N LEU A 331 -7.88 -1.36 4.77
CA LEU A 331 -6.81 -2.33 4.97
C LEU A 331 -5.67 -1.84 5.87
N VAL A 332 -5.36 -0.54 5.91
CA VAL A 332 -4.13 -0.02 6.54
C VAL A 332 -3.96 -0.40 8.02
N GLN A 333 -5.05 -0.45 8.80
CA GLN A 333 -4.96 -0.81 10.23
C GLN A 333 -4.51 -2.25 10.46
N HIS A 334 -4.76 -3.12 9.50
CA HIS A 334 -4.46 -4.55 9.64
C HIS A 334 -3.43 -5.03 8.61
N ALA A 335 -2.77 -4.09 7.88
CA ALA A 335 -1.88 -4.45 6.80
C ALA A 335 -0.73 -5.35 7.26
N LEU A 336 0.09 -4.87 8.17
CA LEU A 336 1.23 -5.66 8.66
C LEU A 336 0.78 -6.89 9.48
N PRO A 337 -0.18 -6.80 10.44
CA PRO A 337 -0.68 -7.99 11.12
C PRO A 337 -1.20 -9.10 10.20
N ALA A 338 -1.95 -8.74 9.14
CA ALA A 338 -2.47 -9.71 8.18
C ALA A 338 -1.37 -10.33 7.30
N LEU A 339 -0.36 -9.54 6.90
CA LEU A 339 0.80 -10.05 6.17
C LEU A 339 1.68 -10.96 7.03
N LEU A 340 1.75 -10.72 8.35
CA LEU A 340 2.47 -11.58 9.28
C LEU A 340 1.84 -12.97 9.43
N GLU A 341 0.57 -13.16 9.07
CA GLU A 341 -0.02 -14.50 8.98
C GLU A 341 0.67 -15.34 7.89
N LEU A 342 1.13 -14.72 6.79
CA LEU A 342 1.92 -15.42 5.76
C LEU A 342 3.29 -15.85 6.29
N VAL A 343 3.87 -15.09 7.21
CA VAL A 343 5.12 -15.48 7.90
C VAL A 343 4.86 -16.63 8.87
N ALA A 344 3.80 -16.52 9.66
CA ALA A 344 3.43 -17.55 10.63
C ALA A 344 2.96 -18.88 9.98
N ASP A 345 2.57 -18.86 8.70
CA ASP A 345 2.23 -20.02 7.87
C ASP A 345 3.42 -20.52 7.02
N ASP A 346 4.64 -20.00 7.24
CA ASP A 346 5.84 -20.32 6.47
C ASP A 346 5.70 -20.09 4.94
N VAL A 347 4.80 -19.19 4.53
CA VAL A 347 4.61 -18.83 3.11
C VAL A 347 5.74 -17.93 2.63
N LEU A 348 6.21 -17.02 3.48
CA LEU A 348 7.38 -16.18 3.20
C LEU A 348 8.15 -15.82 4.48
N PRO A 349 9.49 -15.66 4.40
CA PRO A 349 10.31 -15.24 5.54
C PRO A 349 9.98 -13.80 5.96
N ILE A 350 10.12 -13.50 7.27
CA ILE A 350 9.98 -12.14 7.80
C ILE A 350 10.93 -11.14 7.09
N THR A 351 12.14 -11.58 6.76
CA THR A 351 13.11 -10.76 6.03
C THR A 351 12.62 -10.36 4.64
N THR A 352 11.92 -11.26 3.95
CA THR A 352 11.28 -10.96 2.66
C THR A 352 10.11 -10.00 2.84
N LEU A 353 9.27 -10.21 3.85
CA LEU A 353 8.17 -9.30 4.15
C LEU A 353 8.69 -7.86 4.37
N VAL A 354 9.68 -7.69 5.24
CA VAL A 354 10.31 -6.39 5.53
C VAL A 354 10.92 -5.78 4.26
N ALA A 355 11.62 -6.58 3.45
CA ALA A 355 12.17 -6.09 2.19
C ALA A 355 11.08 -5.55 1.25
N LYS A 356 9.97 -6.27 1.10
CA LYS A 356 8.88 -5.92 0.17
C LYS A 356 7.98 -4.79 0.64
N THR A 357 7.87 -4.56 1.95
CA THR A 357 7.01 -3.52 2.54
C THR A 357 7.76 -2.25 2.94
N SER A 358 9.10 -2.28 3.02
CA SER A 358 9.89 -1.14 3.51
C SER A 358 11.08 -0.84 2.60
N HIS A 359 12.08 -1.72 2.52
CA HIS A 359 13.34 -1.47 1.80
C HIS A 359 13.10 -1.15 0.33
N ARG A 360 12.41 -2.04 -0.37
CA ARG A 360 12.19 -1.92 -1.82
C ARG A 360 11.25 -0.80 -2.19
N VAL A 361 10.30 -0.47 -1.32
CA VAL A 361 9.44 0.70 -1.53
C VAL A 361 10.27 1.97 -1.45
N ALA A 362 11.14 2.10 -0.44
CA ALA A 362 12.05 3.25 -0.33
C ALA A 362 12.97 3.38 -1.55
N ASP A 363 13.55 2.26 -2.03
CA ASP A 363 14.43 2.23 -3.19
C ASP A 363 13.68 2.56 -4.49
N LEU A 364 12.50 1.95 -4.70
CA LEU A 364 11.67 2.14 -5.91
C LEU A 364 11.27 3.61 -6.10
N PHE A 365 10.85 4.23 -5.00
CA PHE A 365 10.40 5.62 -5.01
C PHE A 365 11.52 6.63 -4.72
N ALA A 366 12.76 6.15 -4.51
CA ALA A 366 13.93 6.97 -4.18
C ALA A 366 13.70 7.87 -2.95
N ILE A 367 13.17 7.28 -1.87
CA ILE A 367 12.92 7.96 -0.60
C ILE A 367 14.21 7.91 0.23
N PRO A 368 14.88 9.05 0.48
CA PRO A 368 16.13 9.05 1.23
C PRO A 368 15.92 8.83 2.72
N ASP A 369 16.88 8.18 3.36
CA ASP A 369 16.99 8.01 4.82
C ASP A 369 15.78 7.37 5.49
N ARG A 370 15.00 6.53 4.80
CA ARG A 370 13.82 5.80 5.30
C ARG A 370 13.79 4.36 4.81
N GLY A 371 12.96 3.53 5.40
CA GLY A 371 12.74 2.15 5.01
C GLY A 371 13.81 1.15 5.44
N TYR A 372 14.80 1.57 6.24
CA TYR A 372 15.90 0.74 6.73
C TYR A 372 16.24 1.04 8.20
N LEU A 373 16.76 0.05 8.93
CA LEU A 373 17.39 0.26 10.22
C LEU A 373 18.88 0.59 9.98
N ARG A 374 19.20 1.87 9.83
CA ARG A 374 20.58 2.36 9.62
C ARG A 374 20.84 3.60 10.47
N GLU A 375 22.02 3.72 11.04
CA GLU A 375 22.44 4.94 11.74
C GLU A 375 22.37 6.15 10.79
N GLY A 376 21.82 7.26 11.28
CA GLY A 376 21.55 8.46 10.50
C GLY A 376 20.17 8.48 9.82
N TYR A 377 19.48 7.36 9.67
CA TYR A 377 18.15 7.28 9.06
C TYR A 377 17.05 7.76 10.03
N TRP A 378 15.92 8.20 9.50
CA TRP A 378 14.75 8.50 10.30
C TRP A 378 14.29 7.26 11.06
N ALA A 379 13.96 7.44 12.32
CA ALA A 379 13.45 6.37 13.16
C ALA A 379 11.95 6.13 12.88
N ASP A 380 11.68 5.55 11.70
CA ASP A 380 10.39 4.98 11.33
C ASP A 380 10.45 3.49 11.67
N LEU A 381 9.95 3.12 12.84
CA LEU A 381 10.20 1.83 13.48
C LEU A 381 8.91 1.18 13.93
N VAL A 382 8.86 -0.15 13.87
CA VAL A 382 7.74 -0.95 14.39
C VAL A 382 8.24 -2.09 15.24
N LEU A 383 7.72 -2.21 16.45
CA LEU A 383 7.84 -3.40 17.28
C LEU A 383 6.63 -4.31 17.05
N ILE A 384 6.93 -5.57 16.77
CA ILE A 384 5.95 -6.62 16.50
C ILE A 384 6.02 -7.66 17.58
N LYS A 385 4.92 -7.85 18.28
CA LYS A 385 4.77 -8.76 19.40
C LYS A 385 4.09 -10.06 18.96
N PRO A 386 4.63 -11.23 19.32
CA PRO A 386 3.90 -12.48 19.17
C PRO A 386 2.69 -12.52 20.12
N GLU A 387 1.59 -13.09 19.65
CA GLU A 387 0.33 -13.21 20.41
C GLU A 387 -0.03 -14.70 20.57
N PRO A 388 0.44 -15.36 21.62
CA PRO A 388 0.10 -16.75 21.87
C PRO A 388 -1.42 -16.95 21.96
N GLY A 389 -2.00 -17.79 21.09
CA GLY A 389 -3.45 -17.97 20.98
C GLY A 389 -4.18 -16.95 20.08
N GLY A 390 -3.45 -15.98 19.56
CA GLY A 390 -3.94 -14.97 18.61
C GLY A 390 -4.86 -13.93 19.24
N VAL A 391 -4.91 -12.74 18.66
CA VAL A 391 -5.80 -11.63 19.03
C VAL A 391 -6.96 -11.56 18.02
N ALA A 392 -8.21 -11.63 18.52
CA ALA A 392 -9.38 -11.53 17.66
C ALA A 392 -9.56 -10.08 17.19
N VAL A 393 -9.63 -9.88 15.88
CA VAL A 393 -9.83 -8.56 15.26
C VAL A 393 -11.15 -7.93 15.72
N SER A 394 -12.21 -8.72 15.91
CA SER A 394 -13.50 -8.26 16.39
C SER A 394 -13.48 -7.64 17.80
N GLN A 395 -12.40 -7.83 18.56
CA GLN A 395 -12.22 -7.27 19.90
C GLN A 395 -11.39 -5.99 19.90
N GLN A 396 -10.90 -5.55 18.73
CA GLN A 396 -10.10 -4.35 18.59
C GLN A 396 -10.95 -3.19 18.06
N PRO A 397 -10.71 -1.95 18.50
CA PRO A 397 -11.37 -0.79 17.93
C PRO A 397 -10.92 -0.59 16.48
N ILE A 398 -11.84 -0.26 15.59
CA ILE A 398 -11.53 0.14 14.22
C ILE A 398 -11.34 1.65 14.19
N LEU A 399 -10.12 2.08 13.85
CA LEU A 399 -9.73 3.50 13.80
C LEU A 399 -10.04 4.15 12.45
N SER A 400 -10.10 3.34 11.36
CA SER A 400 -10.52 3.83 10.06
C SER A 400 -11.94 4.38 10.11
N GLN A 401 -12.18 5.54 9.50
CA GLN A 401 -13.46 6.27 9.51
C GLN A 401 -14.64 5.40 9.07
N CYS A 402 -14.44 4.48 8.16
CA CYS A 402 -15.52 3.62 7.66
C CYS A 402 -16.03 2.58 8.68
N GLY A 403 -15.33 2.34 9.79
CA GLY A 403 -15.78 1.57 10.95
C GLY A 403 -15.85 0.06 10.75
N TRP A 404 -15.25 -0.52 9.72
CA TRP A 404 -15.25 -1.96 9.46
C TRP A 404 -13.93 -2.45 8.83
N THR A 405 -13.76 -3.76 8.77
CA THR A 405 -12.59 -4.42 8.16
C THR A 405 -13.00 -5.76 7.54
N PRO A 406 -12.40 -6.19 6.41
CA PRO A 406 -12.64 -7.51 5.86
C PRO A 406 -12.10 -8.64 6.76
N PHE A 407 -11.22 -8.32 7.69
CA PHE A 407 -10.60 -9.25 8.64
C PHE A 407 -11.38 -9.45 9.94
N ALA A 408 -12.60 -8.96 10.09
CA ALA A 408 -13.36 -8.98 11.34
C ALA A 408 -13.48 -10.37 12.01
N ARG A 409 -13.39 -11.46 11.22
CA ARG A 409 -13.46 -12.84 11.72
C ARG A 409 -12.09 -13.48 11.97
N TRP A 410 -11.00 -12.75 11.70
CA TRP A 410 -9.64 -13.28 11.84
C TRP A 410 -9.13 -13.15 13.28
N ARG A 411 -8.13 -13.97 13.56
CA ARG A 411 -7.28 -13.87 14.76
C ARG A 411 -5.86 -13.77 14.28
N PHE A 412 -5.18 -12.69 14.63
CA PHE A 412 -3.78 -12.49 14.26
C PHE A 412 -2.84 -13.04 15.33
N ARG A 413 -1.85 -13.80 14.86
CA ARG A 413 -0.79 -14.39 15.72
C ARG A 413 0.30 -13.39 16.11
N HIS A 414 0.26 -12.20 15.52
CA HIS A 414 1.15 -11.09 15.84
C HIS A 414 0.36 -9.79 15.87
N SER A 415 0.84 -8.85 16.70
CA SER A 415 0.29 -7.49 16.78
C SER A 415 1.40 -6.44 16.74
N VAL A 416 1.03 -5.23 16.35
CA VAL A 416 1.89 -4.05 16.44
C VAL A 416 1.82 -3.52 17.87
N SER A 417 2.92 -3.64 18.62
CA SER A 417 3.00 -3.12 20.01
C SER A 417 3.39 -1.65 20.03
N THR A 418 4.31 -1.24 19.14
CA THR A 418 4.80 0.13 19.09
C THR A 418 5.08 0.56 17.65
N THR A 419 4.73 1.79 17.30
CA THR A 419 5.09 2.43 16.03
C THR A 419 5.71 3.80 16.33
N LEU A 420 6.94 4.01 15.86
CA LEU A 420 7.58 5.31 15.85
C LEU A 420 7.55 5.89 14.43
N VAL A 421 7.14 7.15 14.31
CA VAL A 421 7.14 7.92 13.07
C VAL A 421 8.13 9.06 13.21
N SER A 422 9.18 9.05 12.42
CA SER A 422 10.25 10.05 12.49
C SER A 422 10.73 10.29 13.94
N GLY A 423 10.87 9.19 14.71
CA GLY A 423 11.31 9.15 16.11
C GLY A 423 10.27 9.58 17.13
N GLN A 424 9.04 9.89 16.73
CA GLN A 424 7.92 10.17 17.63
C GLN A 424 7.11 8.88 17.83
N MET A 425 6.80 8.55 19.08
CA MET A 425 5.96 7.40 19.41
C MET A 425 4.51 7.72 19.02
N ALA A 426 4.08 7.21 17.86
CA ALA A 426 2.74 7.43 17.31
C ALA A 426 1.71 6.44 17.88
N TRP A 427 2.14 5.19 18.11
CA TRP A 427 1.33 4.11 18.66
C TRP A 427 2.12 3.32 19.68
N HIS A 428 1.54 3.04 20.84
CA HIS A 428 2.16 2.22 21.87
C HIS A 428 1.08 1.57 22.76
N ASP A 429 1.16 0.26 22.94
CA ASP A 429 0.23 -0.52 23.76
C ASP A 429 -1.24 -0.16 23.53
N GLN A 430 -1.68 -0.21 22.29
CA GLN A 430 -3.04 0.11 21.83
C GLN A 430 -3.49 1.56 22.12
N ARG A 431 -2.54 2.46 22.36
CA ARG A 431 -2.81 3.90 22.56
C ARG A 431 -2.19 4.70 21.44
N LEU A 432 -3.00 5.55 20.86
CA LEU A 432 -2.59 6.53 19.87
C LEU A 432 -2.06 7.79 20.55
N ASN A 433 -0.98 8.35 20.02
CA ASN A 433 -0.48 9.66 20.39
C ASN A 433 -0.90 10.72 19.36
N ASP A 434 -1.95 11.44 19.64
CA ASP A 434 -2.50 12.48 18.75
C ASP A 434 -1.59 13.69 18.55
N SER A 435 -0.55 13.85 19.39
CA SER A 435 0.43 14.93 19.22
C SER A 435 1.55 14.62 18.23
N CYS A 436 1.61 13.38 17.74
CA CYS A 436 2.55 12.98 16.71
C CYS A 436 2.21 13.68 15.38
N GLN A 437 3.25 14.12 14.66
CA GLN A 437 3.09 14.80 13.38
C GLN A 437 3.98 14.13 12.32
N GLY A 438 3.35 13.64 11.27
CA GLY A 438 4.03 13.09 10.10
C GLY A 438 4.79 14.15 9.30
N LEU A 439 5.83 13.73 8.60
CA LEU A 439 6.64 14.58 7.75
C LEU A 439 6.36 14.31 6.27
N PRO A 440 6.50 15.33 5.39
CA PRO A 440 6.43 15.09 3.95
C PRO A 440 7.59 14.19 3.50
N LEU A 441 7.29 13.20 2.68
CA LEU A 441 8.29 12.38 2.01
C LEU A 441 9.03 13.23 0.96
N ARG A 442 10.32 12.95 0.81
CA ARG A 442 11.17 13.53 -0.24
C ARG A 442 11.50 12.42 -1.24
N PHE A 443 11.70 12.81 -2.49
CA PHE A 443 12.03 11.90 -3.58
C PHE A 443 13.29 12.42 -4.27
N MET A 444 14.36 11.62 -4.27
CA MET A 444 15.64 11.99 -4.86
C MET A 444 15.76 11.43 -6.28
N ARG A 445 15.25 12.18 -7.25
CA ARG A 445 15.19 11.78 -8.68
C ARG A 445 15.77 12.85 -9.58
#